data_326741d5f9bea744876b66db6e2fa61d
#
_entry.id   326741d5f9bea744876b66db6e2fa61d
#
_cell.length_a   1.000
_cell.length_b   1.000
_cell.length_c   1.000
_cell.angle_alpha   90.00
_cell.angle_beta   90.00
_cell.angle_gamma   90.00
#
_symmetry.space_group_name_H-M   'P 1'
#
loop_
_entity.id
_entity.type
_entity.pdbx_description
1 polymer ?
#
loop_
_entity_poly.entity_id
_entity_poly.type
_entity_poly.pdbx_seq_one_letter_code
_entity_poly.pdbx_strand_id
1 'polypeptide(L)'
;MSQYMLMFVGNDEWFEAQSKETLDKAMGGIMAWWDDLEKKGVIKGGEQLARQRTATSVKRVKGQMKVSDGPFIESKESVGGYALIEVEDLDKAIAIAKSWPGGDVEVRPVVEH
;
A
#
# COMPACT_ATOMS: atom_id res chain seq x y z
N MET A 1 1.51 22.58 0.03
CA MET A 1 1.44 21.18 -0.42
C MET A 1 0.79 20.35 0.66
N SER A 2 0.00 19.37 0.27
CA SER A 2 -0.67 18.47 1.19
C SER A 2 -0.14 17.06 1.05
N GLN A 3 -0.26 16.28 2.11
CA GLN A 3 0.19 14.89 2.10
C GLN A 3 -1.01 13.94 2.03
N TYR A 4 -0.81 12.86 1.30
CA TYR A 4 -1.80 11.80 1.13
C TYR A 4 -1.12 10.45 1.26
N MET A 5 -1.85 9.50 1.83
CA MET A 5 -1.41 8.10 1.85
C MET A 5 -2.09 7.36 0.72
N LEU A 6 -1.31 6.71 -0.13
CA LEU A 6 -1.81 5.76 -1.11
C LEU A 6 -1.67 4.37 -0.51
N MET A 7 -2.76 3.64 -0.44
CA MET A 7 -2.74 2.25 0.03
C MET A 7 -3.05 1.34 -1.14
N PHE A 8 -2.09 0.48 -1.46
CA PHE A 8 -2.20 -0.42 -2.61
C PHE A 8 -2.90 -1.69 -2.17
N VAL A 9 -4.09 -1.92 -2.74
CA VAL A 9 -4.94 -3.04 -2.36
C VAL A 9 -4.75 -4.17 -3.35
N GLY A 10 -4.47 -5.36 -2.84
CA GLY A 10 -4.22 -6.53 -3.65
C GLY A 10 -4.86 -7.79 -3.09
N ASN A 11 -4.80 -8.85 -3.86
CA ASN A 11 -5.32 -10.17 -3.50
C ASN A 11 -4.14 -11.13 -3.38
N ASP A 12 -3.88 -11.61 -2.16
CA ASP A 12 -2.75 -12.50 -1.88
C ASP A 12 -2.84 -13.81 -2.66
N GLU A 13 -4.06 -14.37 -2.79
CA GLU A 13 -4.25 -15.62 -3.55
C GLU A 13 -3.88 -15.43 -5.03
N TRP A 14 -4.26 -14.29 -5.59
CA TRP A 14 -3.91 -13.97 -6.97
C TRP A 14 -2.39 -13.92 -7.14
N PHE A 15 -1.69 -13.22 -6.24
CA PHE A 15 -0.23 -13.11 -6.30
C PHE A 15 0.45 -14.48 -6.15
N GLU A 16 -0.02 -15.31 -5.24
CA GLU A 16 0.54 -16.63 -5.00
C GLU A 16 0.30 -17.59 -6.16
N ALA A 17 -0.75 -17.35 -6.96
CA ALA A 17 -1.06 -18.16 -8.14
C ALA A 17 -0.25 -17.79 -9.37
N GLN A 18 0.45 -16.65 -9.36
CA GLN A 18 1.20 -16.18 -10.52
C GLN A 18 2.58 -16.85 -10.64
N SER A 19 3.08 -16.95 -11.87
CA SER A 19 4.44 -17.40 -12.10
C SER A 19 5.45 -16.35 -11.62
N LYS A 20 6.65 -16.77 -11.32
CA LYS A 20 7.75 -15.87 -10.97
C LYS A 20 7.99 -14.83 -12.07
N GLU A 21 7.93 -15.25 -13.33
CA GLU A 21 8.13 -14.37 -14.48
C GLU A 21 7.08 -13.25 -14.50
N THR A 22 5.81 -13.59 -14.28
CA THR A 22 4.72 -12.60 -14.23
C THR A 22 4.92 -11.62 -13.07
N LEU A 23 5.30 -12.11 -11.90
CA LEU A 23 5.54 -11.26 -10.72
C LEU A 23 6.75 -10.35 -10.91
N ASP A 24 7.84 -10.86 -11.49
CA ASP A 24 9.04 -10.06 -11.75
C ASP A 24 8.74 -8.92 -12.73
N LYS A 25 7.94 -9.18 -13.74
CA LYS A 25 7.54 -8.20 -14.74
C LYS A 25 6.66 -7.10 -14.11
N ALA A 26 5.68 -7.51 -13.30
CA ALA A 26 4.82 -6.59 -12.58
C ALA A 26 5.64 -5.72 -11.60
N MET A 27 6.56 -6.33 -10.88
CA MET A 27 7.43 -5.61 -9.95
C MET A 27 8.33 -4.61 -10.66
N GLY A 28 8.83 -4.95 -11.86
CA GLY A 28 9.63 -4.04 -12.68
C GLY A 28 8.88 -2.76 -13.02
N GLY A 29 7.61 -2.87 -13.39
CA GLY A 29 6.75 -1.72 -13.67
C GLY A 29 6.49 -0.87 -12.42
N ILE A 30 6.28 -1.51 -11.28
CA ILE A 30 6.08 -0.83 -9.99
C ILE A 30 7.33 -0.08 -9.58
N MET A 31 8.49 -0.69 -9.69
CA MET A 31 9.76 -0.06 -9.32
C MET A 31 10.06 1.15 -10.20
N ALA A 32 9.78 1.05 -11.50
CA ALA A 32 9.97 2.18 -12.42
C ALA A 32 9.04 3.35 -12.07
N TRP A 33 7.78 3.07 -11.75
CA TRP A 33 6.80 4.07 -11.32
C TRP A 33 7.25 4.75 -10.03
N TRP A 34 7.69 3.98 -9.05
CA TRP A 34 8.17 4.48 -7.76
C TRP A 34 9.38 5.38 -7.93
N ASP A 35 10.37 4.90 -8.66
CA ASP A 35 11.62 5.62 -8.88
C ASP A 35 11.38 6.97 -9.57
N ASP A 36 10.53 7.01 -10.57
CA ASP A 36 10.17 8.24 -11.27
C ASP A 36 9.55 9.28 -10.32
N LEU A 37 8.58 8.86 -9.51
CA LEU A 37 7.90 9.75 -8.57
C LEU A 37 8.79 10.17 -7.40
N GLU A 38 9.68 9.29 -6.95
CA GLU A 38 10.65 9.62 -5.92
C GLU A 38 11.64 10.67 -6.41
N LYS A 39 12.14 10.52 -7.63
CA LYS A 39 13.04 11.51 -8.26
C LYS A 39 12.37 12.86 -8.45
N LYS A 40 11.08 12.88 -8.72
CA LYS A 40 10.30 14.12 -8.85
C LYS A 40 9.94 14.75 -7.51
N GLY A 41 10.29 14.13 -6.41
CA GLY A 41 9.97 14.62 -5.07
C GLY A 41 8.52 14.43 -4.65
N VAL A 42 7.75 13.62 -5.37
CA VAL A 42 6.34 13.34 -5.06
C VAL A 42 6.23 12.31 -3.95
N ILE A 43 6.96 11.20 -4.05
CA ILE A 43 6.98 10.16 -3.01
C ILE A 43 7.95 10.56 -1.91
N LYS A 44 7.45 10.60 -0.68
CA LYS A 44 8.22 10.94 0.53
C LYS A 44 8.54 9.73 1.39
N GLY A 45 7.89 8.60 1.15
CA GLY A 45 8.13 7.36 1.86
C GLY A 45 7.13 6.30 1.47
N GLY A 46 7.31 5.13 2.00
CA GLY A 46 6.42 4.00 1.77
C GLY A 46 7.19 2.69 1.67
N GLU A 47 6.46 1.60 1.74
CA GLU A 47 7.03 0.25 1.73
C GLU A 47 6.05 -0.76 1.16
N GLN A 48 6.58 -1.84 0.63
CA GLN A 48 5.80 -3.03 0.34
C GLN A 48 5.64 -3.83 1.63
N LEU A 49 4.45 -4.38 1.85
CA LEU A 49 4.17 -5.21 3.01
C LEU A 49 4.21 -6.70 2.63
N ALA A 50 4.62 -7.53 3.56
CA ALA A 50 4.48 -8.97 3.40
C ALA A 50 2.99 -9.37 3.42
N ARG A 51 2.69 -10.59 3.02
CA ARG A 51 1.31 -11.09 2.93
C ARG A 51 0.57 -10.97 4.26
N GLN A 52 -0.75 -10.75 4.20
CA GLN A 52 -1.56 -10.55 5.41
C GLN A 52 -1.46 -11.70 6.41
N ARG A 53 -1.23 -12.93 5.95
CA ARG A 53 -1.07 -14.09 6.84
C ARG A 53 0.15 -13.97 7.76
N THR A 54 1.11 -13.10 7.44
CA THR A 54 2.28 -12.84 8.29
C THR A 54 2.00 -11.83 9.39
N ALA A 55 0.80 -11.25 9.40
CA ALA A 55 0.44 -10.23 10.37
C ALA A 55 0.40 -10.78 11.78
N THR A 56 0.69 -9.92 12.73
CA THR A 56 0.47 -10.16 14.16
C THR A 56 -0.46 -9.07 14.64
N SER A 57 -1.55 -9.45 15.30
CA SER A 57 -2.52 -8.49 15.82
C SER A 57 -2.33 -8.33 17.32
N VAL A 58 -2.38 -7.09 17.78
CA VAL A 58 -2.37 -6.75 19.20
C VAL A 58 -3.67 -6.02 19.50
N LYS A 59 -4.53 -6.62 20.29
CA LYS A 59 -5.87 -6.11 20.55
C LYS A 59 -6.06 -5.82 22.03
N ARG A 60 -6.67 -4.70 22.32
CA ARG A 60 -7.03 -4.35 23.70
C ARG A 60 -8.33 -5.05 24.10
N VAL A 61 -8.26 -5.89 25.12
CA VAL A 61 -9.40 -6.63 25.65
C VAL A 61 -9.45 -6.41 27.15
N LYS A 62 -10.51 -5.78 27.64
CA LYS A 62 -10.70 -5.47 29.07
C LYS A 62 -9.49 -4.75 29.69
N GLY A 63 -8.94 -3.79 28.95
CA GLY A 63 -7.80 -3.00 29.41
C GLY A 63 -6.44 -3.65 29.25
N GLN A 64 -6.38 -4.88 28.73
CA GLN A 64 -5.11 -5.58 28.51
C GLN A 64 -4.86 -5.76 27.00
N MET A 65 -3.59 -5.71 26.62
CA MET A 65 -3.19 -5.96 25.23
C MET A 65 -3.02 -7.46 25.00
N LYS A 66 -3.77 -8.00 24.05
CA LYS A 66 -3.72 -9.41 23.66
C LYS A 66 -3.05 -9.53 22.30
N VAL A 67 -2.14 -10.48 22.17
CA VAL A 67 -1.42 -10.74 20.93
C VAL A 67 -1.97 -12.00 20.28
N SER A 68 -2.21 -11.95 18.97
CA SER A 68 -2.64 -13.11 18.21
C SER A 68 -2.01 -13.11 16.83
N ASP A 69 -1.85 -14.29 16.24
CA ASP A 69 -1.35 -14.44 14.88
C ASP A 69 -2.46 -14.06 13.88
N GLY A 70 -2.04 -13.47 12.77
CA GLY A 70 -2.94 -13.09 11.69
C GLY A 70 -3.49 -11.69 11.79
N PRO A 71 -4.19 -11.22 10.75
CA PRO A 71 -4.82 -9.92 10.73
C PRO A 71 -6.10 -9.91 11.59
N PHE A 72 -6.59 -8.70 11.91
CA PHE A 72 -7.88 -8.56 12.61
C PHE A 72 -9.03 -9.19 11.81
N ILE A 73 -9.00 -9.00 10.50
CA ILE A 73 -10.00 -9.52 9.58
C ILE A 73 -9.26 -10.13 8.41
N GLU A 74 -9.53 -11.40 8.11
CA GLU A 74 -9.04 -12.01 6.88
C GLU A 74 -9.94 -11.56 5.73
N SER A 75 -9.32 -11.11 4.64
CA SER A 75 -10.02 -10.58 3.49
C SER A 75 -9.33 -11.05 2.22
N LYS A 76 -10.12 -11.23 1.16
CA LYS A 76 -9.56 -11.53 -0.17
C LYS A 76 -8.70 -10.38 -0.67
N GLU A 77 -9.05 -9.16 -0.28
CA GLU A 77 -8.29 -7.96 -0.63
C GLU A 77 -7.68 -7.37 0.63
N SER A 78 -6.41 -7.04 0.56
CA SER A 78 -5.68 -6.45 1.68
C SER A 78 -4.67 -5.44 1.19
N VAL A 79 -4.23 -4.57 2.09
CA VAL A 79 -3.20 -3.59 1.79
C VAL A 79 -1.86 -4.30 1.68
N GLY A 80 -1.29 -4.29 0.47
CA GLY A 80 0.01 -4.92 0.19
C GLY A 80 1.18 -3.95 0.18
N GLY A 81 0.91 -2.67 0.39
CA GLY A 81 1.93 -1.63 0.42
C GLY A 81 1.30 -0.25 0.53
N TYR A 82 2.14 0.73 0.74
CA TYR A 82 1.68 2.11 0.85
C TYR A 82 2.75 3.09 0.36
N ALA A 83 2.30 4.29 -0.03
CA ALA A 83 3.18 5.40 -0.36
C ALA A 83 2.65 6.66 0.31
N LEU A 84 3.56 7.42 0.91
CA LEU A 84 3.26 8.77 1.38
C LEU A 84 3.67 9.73 0.27
N ILE A 85 2.71 10.49 -0.26
CA ILE A 85 2.97 11.46 -1.32
C ILE A 85 2.67 12.88 -0.86
N GLU A 86 3.35 13.83 -1.46
CA GLU A 86 3.12 15.25 -1.22
C GLU A 86 2.80 15.92 -2.55
N VAL A 87 1.59 16.46 -2.66
CA VAL A 87 1.08 17.10 -3.87
C VAL A 87 0.21 18.30 -3.49
N GLU A 88 -0.19 19.09 -4.47
CA GLU A 88 -0.93 20.33 -4.23
C GLU A 88 -2.31 20.11 -3.63
N ASP A 89 -3.04 19.09 -4.10
CA ASP A 89 -4.43 18.85 -3.72
C ASP A 89 -4.86 17.41 -4.01
N LEU A 90 -6.10 17.08 -3.66
CA LEU A 90 -6.66 15.76 -3.85
C LEU A 90 -6.69 15.35 -5.34
N ASP A 91 -7.00 16.27 -6.24
CA ASP A 91 -7.05 15.96 -7.67
C ASP A 91 -5.69 15.48 -8.18
N LYS A 92 -4.59 16.08 -7.71
CA LYS A 92 -3.24 15.63 -8.03
C LYS A 92 -2.95 14.27 -7.42
N ALA A 93 -3.38 14.02 -6.19
CA ALA A 93 -3.23 12.71 -5.54
C ALA A 93 -3.97 11.62 -6.33
N ILE A 94 -5.19 11.92 -6.79
CA ILE A 94 -5.98 11.00 -7.62
C ILE A 94 -5.27 10.71 -8.94
N ALA A 95 -4.70 11.74 -9.59
CA ALA A 95 -3.94 11.55 -10.82
C ALA A 95 -2.75 10.61 -10.62
N ILE A 96 -2.02 10.76 -9.51
CA ILE A 96 -0.93 9.86 -9.15
C ILE A 96 -1.43 8.44 -8.94
N ALA A 97 -2.53 8.28 -8.20
CA ALA A 97 -3.14 6.97 -7.95
C ALA A 97 -3.56 6.27 -9.26
N LYS A 98 -4.13 7.03 -10.20
CA LYS A 98 -4.52 6.49 -11.51
C LYS A 98 -3.33 6.03 -12.34
N SER A 99 -2.14 6.55 -12.10
CA SER A 99 -0.92 6.14 -12.81
C SER A 99 -0.30 4.86 -12.24
N TRP A 100 -0.81 4.36 -11.11
CA TRP A 100 -0.32 3.13 -10.49
C TRP A 100 -0.46 1.95 -11.45
N PRO A 101 0.62 1.20 -11.73
CA PRO A 101 0.58 0.09 -12.69
C PRO A 101 -0.01 -1.20 -12.15
N GLY A 102 -0.34 -1.24 -10.87
CA GLY A 102 -0.95 -2.42 -10.24
C GLY A 102 -2.47 -2.34 -10.23
N GLY A 103 -3.07 -2.86 -9.16
CA GLY A 103 -4.52 -2.92 -8.99
C GLY A 103 -5.12 -1.68 -8.35
N ASP A 104 -5.92 -1.88 -7.34
CA ASP A 104 -6.70 -0.82 -6.71
C ASP A 104 -5.87 0.01 -5.75
N VAL A 105 -6.24 1.26 -5.60
CA VAL A 105 -5.56 2.20 -4.69
C VAL A 105 -6.60 2.97 -3.89
N GLU A 106 -6.42 2.99 -2.58
CA GLU A 106 -7.18 3.88 -1.72
C GLU A 106 -6.34 5.12 -1.41
N VAL A 107 -6.93 6.29 -1.54
CA VAL A 107 -6.27 7.58 -1.29
C VAL A 107 -6.85 8.21 -0.04
N ARG A 108 -6.03 8.51 0.95
CA ARG A 108 -6.47 9.15 2.19
C ARG A 108 -5.64 10.39 2.52
N PRO A 109 -6.28 11.53 2.82
CA PRO A 109 -5.55 12.70 3.31
C PRO A 109 -4.86 12.39 4.64
N VAL A 110 -3.66 12.91 4.80
CA VAL A 110 -2.94 12.84 6.08
C VAL A 110 -3.37 14.04 6.91
N VAL A 111 -3.70 13.78 8.17
CA VAL A 111 -4.13 14.83 9.09
C VAL A 111 -2.91 15.70 9.46
N GLU A 112 -3.07 16.99 9.30
CA GLU A 112 -2.06 17.97 9.76
C GLU A 112 -2.32 18.29 11.23
N HIS A 113 -1.26 18.34 12.01
CA HIS A 113 -1.34 18.64 13.45
C HIS A 113 -0.72 19.97 13.82
#